data_3012ddbe9fa502f68af07e75e5594be5
#
_entry.id   3012ddbe9fa502f68af07e75e5594be5
#
_cell.length_a   1.000
_cell.length_b   1.000
_cell.length_c   1.000
_cell.angle_alpha   90.00
_cell.angle_beta   90.00
_cell.angle_gamma   90.00
#
_symmetry.space_group_name_H-M   'P 1'
#
loop_
_entity.id
_entity.type
_entity.pdbx_description
1 polymer ?
#
loop_
_entity_poly.entity_id
_entity_poly.type
_entity_poly.pdbx_seq_one_letter_code
_entity_poly.pdbx_strand_id
1 'polypeptide(L)'
;MKSKKNIVLVGMMGAGKSSIGKLLSKKIGLDFVDIDKLIEKIEDKTIVEIFRISGEKYFRDLEEKISIGKLKNTNQVIALGGGAYLNRNIRKQTLAQSTSFWLNWSPSTLIKRIKDNKKRPLVLNLKINEIKKLIDERAKIYISSDYKINCDKLSKFEIVKKIKDIYEDS
;
A
#
# COMPACT_ATOMS: atom_id res chain seq x y z
N MET A 1 -16.95 -14.69 -18.10
CA MET A 1 -15.53 -14.38 -17.77
C MET A 1 -15.29 -14.78 -16.31
N LYS A 2 -14.24 -15.56 -16.02
CA LYS A 2 -13.84 -15.78 -14.62
C LYS A 2 -13.46 -14.43 -14.01
N SER A 3 -14.03 -14.09 -12.86
CA SER A 3 -13.67 -12.90 -12.10
C SER A 3 -12.18 -13.00 -11.73
N LYS A 4 -11.40 -12.03 -12.16
CA LYS A 4 -9.98 -11.96 -11.82
C LYS A 4 -9.83 -11.52 -10.35
N LYS A 5 -8.90 -12.16 -9.61
CA LYS A 5 -8.56 -11.74 -8.25
C LYS A 5 -8.09 -10.27 -8.24
N ASN A 6 -8.30 -9.58 -7.13
CA ASN A 6 -7.71 -8.26 -6.95
C ASN A 6 -6.19 -8.33 -6.94
N ILE A 7 -5.55 -7.26 -7.40
CA ILE A 7 -4.13 -7.01 -7.15
C ILE A 7 -4.02 -6.07 -5.95
N VAL A 8 -3.24 -6.43 -4.96
CA VAL A 8 -3.00 -5.59 -3.78
C VAL A 8 -1.53 -5.17 -3.73
N LEU A 9 -1.31 -3.86 -3.71
CA LEU A 9 0.03 -3.28 -3.55
C LEU A 9 0.28 -2.98 -2.08
N VAL A 10 1.32 -3.57 -1.53
CA VAL A 10 1.78 -3.35 -0.16
C VAL A 10 3.19 -2.77 -0.15
N GLY A 11 3.56 -2.15 0.94
CA GLY A 11 4.89 -1.56 1.11
C GLY A 11 4.84 -0.26 1.89
N MET A 12 6.01 0.23 2.24
CA MET A 12 6.22 1.42 3.04
C MET A 12 5.59 2.67 2.40
N MET A 13 5.28 3.68 3.19
CA MET A 13 5.00 5.01 2.66
C MET A 13 6.18 5.47 1.78
N GLY A 14 5.90 6.16 0.68
CA GLY A 14 6.93 6.53 -0.29
C GLY A 14 7.32 5.42 -1.28
N ALA A 15 6.78 4.20 -1.17
CA ALA A 15 7.06 3.10 -2.10
C ALA A 15 6.44 3.28 -3.50
N GLY A 16 5.56 4.27 -3.70
CA GLY A 16 4.98 4.58 -5.00
C GLY A 16 3.73 3.75 -5.34
N LYS A 17 3.09 3.12 -4.36
CA LYS A 17 1.89 2.29 -4.55
C LYS A 17 0.79 2.98 -5.36
N SER A 18 0.48 4.24 -5.05
CA SER A 18 -0.57 5.00 -5.75
C SER A 18 -0.22 5.26 -7.22
N SER A 19 1.02 5.65 -7.52
CA SER A 19 1.43 5.92 -8.91
C SER A 19 1.58 4.64 -9.74
N ILE A 20 2.14 3.59 -9.15
CA ILE A 20 2.28 2.28 -9.79
C ILE A 20 0.89 1.64 -9.97
N GLY A 21 0.04 1.70 -8.96
CA GLY A 21 -1.32 1.16 -9.02
C GLY A 21 -2.18 1.79 -10.12
N LYS A 22 -2.11 3.11 -10.28
CA LYS A 22 -2.81 3.81 -11.37
C LYS A 22 -2.31 3.41 -12.76
N LEU A 23 -1.00 3.26 -12.94
CA LEU A 23 -0.42 2.82 -14.22
C LEU A 23 -0.79 1.37 -14.51
N LEU A 24 -0.70 0.51 -13.51
CA LEU A 24 -1.04 -0.91 -13.62
C LEU A 24 -2.52 -1.09 -13.98
N SER A 25 -3.43 -0.44 -13.24
CA SER A 25 -4.88 -0.54 -13.47
C SER A 25 -5.26 -0.16 -14.89
N LYS A 26 -4.71 0.93 -15.42
CA LYS A 26 -4.91 1.33 -16.83
C LYS A 26 -4.39 0.31 -17.81
N LYS A 27 -3.24 -0.31 -17.51
CA LYS A 27 -2.59 -1.26 -18.42
C LYS A 27 -3.33 -2.58 -18.52
N ILE A 28 -4.02 -3.01 -17.45
CA ILE A 28 -4.71 -4.31 -17.38
C ILE A 28 -6.24 -4.21 -17.38
N GLY A 29 -6.78 -2.98 -17.46
CA GLY A 29 -8.23 -2.73 -17.54
C GLY A 29 -8.97 -3.03 -16.23
N LEU A 30 -8.36 -2.80 -15.07
CA LEU A 30 -8.98 -2.94 -13.77
C LEU A 30 -9.22 -1.56 -13.12
N ASP A 31 -10.18 -1.50 -12.19
CA ASP A 31 -10.41 -0.30 -11.39
C ASP A 31 -9.26 -0.05 -10.41
N PHE A 32 -8.94 1.22 -10.13
CA PHE A 32 -7.92 1.59 -9.15
C PHE A 32 -8.54 2.14 -7.87
N VAL A 33 -8.12 1.60 -6.74
CA VAL A 33 -8.51 2.06 -5.39
C VAL A 33 -7.26 2.36 -4.56
N ASP A 34 -7.17 3.61 -4.07
CA ASP A 34 -6.18 4.01 -3.07
C ASP A 34 -6.92 4.16 -1.72
N ILE A 35 -6.59 3.31 -0.75
CA ILE A 35 -7.32 3.27 0.53
C ILE A 35 -7.14 4.57 1.30
N ASP A 36 -5.92 5.13 1.35
CA ASP A 36 -5.66 6.40 2.04
C ASP A 36 -6.54 7.54 1.45
N LYS A 37 -6.59 7.64 0.13
CA LYS A 37 -7.43 8.66 -0.54
C LYS A 37 -8.92 8.41 -0.39
N LEU A 38 -9.32 7.16 -0.34
CA LEU A 38 -10.72 6.81 -0.12
C LEU A 38 -11.16 7.20 1.30
N ILE A 39 -10.32 6.98 2.30
CA ILE A 39 -10.55 7.42 3.68
C ILE A 39 -10.67 8.95 3.74
N GLU A 40 -9.72 9.68 3.14
CA GLU A 40 -9.76 11.15 3.11
C GLU A 40 -11.06 11.68 2.46
N LYS A 41 -11.51 11.02 1.39
CA LYS A 41 -12.76 11.38 0.70
C LYS A 41 -14.00 11.11 1.56
N ILE A 42 -14.04 9.98 2.29
CA ILE A 42 -15.18 9.61 3.13
C ILE A 42 -15.29 10.55 4.34
N GLU A 43 -14.16 10.87 4.95
CA GLU A 43 -14.11 11.74 6.14
C GLU A 43 -14.14 13.24 5.83
N ASP A 44 -13.97 13.59 4.55
CA ASP A 44 -13.78 15.00 4.12
C ASP A 44 -12.66 15.70 4.91
N LYS A 45 -11.61 14.96 5.19
CA LYS A 45 -10.43 15.38 5.98
C LYS A 45 -9.18 14.70 5.49
N THR A 46 -8.05 15.37 5.63
CA THR A 46 -6.75 14.74 5.43
C THR A 46 -6.47 13.72 6.54
N ILE A 47 -5.62 12.71 6.26
CA ILE A 47 -5.21 11.73 7.27
C ILE A 47 -4.59 12.44 8.49
N VAL A 48 -3.83 13.51 8.29
CA VAL A 48 -3.25 14.32 9.38
C VAL A 48 -4.34 14.89 10.29
N GLU A 49 -5.40 15.43 9.71
CA GLU A 49 -6.55 15.97 10.46
C GLU A 49 -7.30 14.87 11.21
N ILE A 50 -7.52 13.71 10.57
CA ILE A 50 -8.16 12.57 11.22
C ILE A 50 -7.37 12.13 12.46
N PHE A 51 -6.05 11.99 12.33
CA PHE A 51 -5.18 11.65 13.48
C PHE A 51 -5.24 12.70 14.59
N ARG A 52 -5.23 13.99 14.23
CA ARG A 52 -5.29 15.09 15.19
C ARG A 52 -6.63 15.17 15.92
N ILE A 53 -7.74 15.00 15.20
CA ILE A 53 -9.10 15.19 15.74
C ILE A 53 -9.63 13.92 16.43
N SER A 54 -9.45 12.76 15.79
CA SER A 54 -10.07 11.50 16.19
C SER A 54 -9.08 10.47 16.73
N GLY A 55 -7.78 10.70 16.55
CA GLY A 55 -6.71 9.84 17.02
C GLY A 55 -6.39 8.64 16.09
N GLU A 56 -5.26 7.99 16.38
CA GLU A 56 -4.78 6.85 15.57
C GLU A 56 -5.73 5.66 15.62
N LYS A 57 -6.30 5.35 16.78
CA LYS A 57 -7.21 4.21 16.92
C LYS A 57 -8.40 4.32 15.99
N TYR A 58 -9.06 5.47 15.96
CA TYR A 58 -10.17 5.72 15.05
C TYR A 58 -9.78 5.52 13.59
N PHE A 59 -8.62 6.08 13.19
CA PHE A 59 -8.11 5.91 11.84
C PHE A 59 -7.89 4.44 11.50
N ARG A 60 -7.30 3.65 12.42
CA ARG A 60 -7.03 2.22 12.19
C ARG A 60 -8.30 1.38 12.07
N ASP A 61 -9.30 1.66 12.90
CA ASP A 61 -10.60 0.99 12.83
C ASP A 61 -11.30 1.28 11.49
N LEU A 62 -11.22 2.53 11.02
CA LEU A 62 -11.76 2.95 9.74
C LEU A 62 -10.97 2.35 8.55
N GLU A 63 -9.65 2.37 8.62
CA GLU A 63 -8.75 1.76 7.63
C GLU A 63 -9.05 0.27 7.46
N GLU A 64 -9.25 -0.47 8.56
CA GLU A 64 -9.61 -1.87 8.54
C GLU A 64 -10.96 -2.10 7.86
N LYS A 65 -12.00 -1.39 8.29
CA LYS A 65 -13.35 -1.50 7.74
C LYS A 65 -13.39 -1.25 6.23
N ILE A 66 -12.75 -0.16 5.78
CA ILE A 66 -12.73 0.22 4.37
C ILE A 66 -11.89 -0.77 3.55
N SER A 67 -10.71 -1.14 4.03
CA SER A 67 -9.84 -2.10 3.34
C SER A 67 -10.52 -3.44 3.15
N ILE A 68 -11.11 -4.01 4.20
CA ILE A 68 -11.83 -5.30 4.12
C ILE A 68 -13.04 -5.19 3.18
N GLY A 69 -13.78 -4.08 3.22
CA GLY A 69 -14.88 -3.85 2.30
C GLY A 69 -14.43 -3.85 0.83
N LYS A 70 -13.29 -3.24 0.50
CA LYS A 70 -12.74 -3.23 -0.86
C LYS A 70 -12.14 -4.56 -1.29
N LEU A 71 -11.52 -5.28 -0.37
CA LEU A 71 -10.95 -6.61 -0.66
C LEU A 71 -12.01 -7.66 -1.03
N LYS A 72 -13.26 -7.49 -0.58
CA LYS A 72 -14.39 -8.36 -0.96
C LYS A 72 -14.86 -8.17 -2.41
N ASN A 73 -14.55 -7.03 -3.02
CA ASN A 73 -14.83 -6.81 -4.43
C ASN A 73 -13.83 -7.58 -5.30
N THR A 74 -14.03 -7.54 -6.62
CA THR A 74 -13.15 -8.19 -7.60
C THR A 74 -12.74 -7.19 -8.68
N ASN A 75 -11.77 -7.54 -9.50
CA ASN A 75 -11.32 -6.74 -10.64
C ASN A 75 -10.75 -5.36 -10.27
N GLN A 76 -10.03 -5.27 -9.14
CA GLN A 76 -9.43 -4.01 -8.67
C GLN A 76 -7.92 -4.13 -8.47
N VAL A 77 -7.23 -3.00 -8.66
CA VAL A 77 -5.88 -2.76 -8.16
C VAL A 77 -6.02 -1.89 -6.91
N ILE A 78 -5.67 -2.42 -5.75
CA ILE A 78 -5.83 -1.77 -4.45
C ILE A 78 -4.46 -1.38 -3.90
N ALA A 79 -4.24 -0.09 -3.67
CA ALA A 79 -3.08 0.40 -2.94
C ALA A 79 -3.44 0.52 -1.45
N LEU A 80 -2.86 -0.33 -0.61
CA LEU A 80 -3.03 -0.25 0.84
C LEU A 80 -2.20 0.88 1.45
N GLY A 81 -2.69 1.48 2.52
CA GLY A 81 -1.91 2.39 3.37
C GLY A 81 -0.64 1.72 3.89
N GLY A 82 0.41 2.51 4.16
CA GLY A 82 1.72 1.96 4.59
C GLY A 82 1.65 1.14 5.89
N GLY A 83 0.67 1.39 6.75
CA GLY A 83 0.44 0.64 7.99
C GLY A 83 -0.67 -0.42 7.90
N ALA A 84 -1.49 -0.40 6.86
CA ALA A 84 -2.68 -1.23 6.76
C ALA A 84 -2.36 -2.74 6.77
N TYR A 85 -1.32 -3.16 6.07
CA TYR A 85 -0.93 -4.57 6.00
C TYR A 85 -0.39 -5.15 7.33
N LEU A 86 -0.04 -4.28 8.30
CA LEU A 86 0.31 -4.71 9.66
C LEU A 86 -0.92 -5.24 10.42
N ASN A 87 -2.12 -4.77 10.07
CA ASN A 87 -3.35 -5.28 10.63
C ASN A 87 -3.56 -6.74 10.19
N ARG A 88 -3.74 -7.63 11.17
CA ARG A 88 -3.87 -9.07 10.95
C ARG A 88 -5.08 -9.43 10.08
N ASN A 89 -6.20 -8.73 10.27
CA ASN A 89 -7.44 -9.02 9.54
C ASN A 89 -7.32 -8.58 8.08
N ILE A 90 -6.78 -7.39 7.81
CA ILE A 90 -6.51 -6.92 6.45
C ILE A 90 -5.56 -7.90 5.75
N ARG A 91 -4.47 -8.29 6.41
CA ARG A 91 -3.48 -9.22 5.84
C ARG A 91 -4.09 -10.58 5.52
N LYS A 92 -4.89 -11.14 6.44
CA LYS A 92 -5.59 -12.42 6.22
C LYS A 92 -6.53 -12.35 5.00
N GLN A 93 -7.32 -11.29 4.90
CA GLN A 93 -8.23 -11.09 3.77
C GLN A 93 -7.46 -10.88 2.45
N THR A 94 -6.38 -10.11 2.48
CA THR A 94 -5.53 -9.90 1.30
C THR A 94 -5.01 -11.22 0.75
N LEU A 95 -4.41 -12.05 1.61
CA LEU A 95 -3.84 -13.35 1.20
C LEU A 95 -4.91 -14.35 0.74
N ALA A 96 -6.13 -14.28 1.29
CA ALA A 96 -7.21 -15.18 0.90
C ALA A 96 -7.87 -14.81 -0.43
N GLN A 97 -8.01 -13.52 -0.77
CA GLN A 97 -8.89 -13.05 -1.84
C GLN A 97 -8.18 -12.29 -2.96
N SER A 98 -6.87 -12.04 -2.84
CA SER A 98 -6.11 -11.19 -3.77
C SER A 98 -4.78 -11.83 -4.14
N THR A 99 -4.10 -11.23 -5.11
CA THR A 99 -2.68 -11.44 -5.36
C THR A 99 -1.93 -10.22 -4.87
N SER A 100 -1.08 -10.39 -3.87
CA SER A 100 -0.40 -9.29 -3.18
C SER A 100 1.05 -9.12 -3.65
N PHE A 101 1.46 -7.86 -3.87
CA PHE A 101 2.80 -7.49 -4.31
C PHE A 101 3.42 -6.50 -3.35
N TRP A 102 4.54 -6.85 -2.74
CA TRP A 102 5.33 -5.94 -1.94
C TRP A 102 6.30 -5.15 -2.82
N LEU A 103 6.11 -3.83 -2.89
CA LEU A 103 7.06 -2.91 -3.52
C LEU A 103 8.22 -2.65 -2.56
N ASN A 104 9.29 -3.43 -2.71
CA ASN A 104 10.45 -3.37 -1.86
C ASN A 104 11.51 -2.42 -2.42
N TRP A 105 11.84 -1.41 -1.64
CA TRP A 105 12.89 -0.42 -1.90
C TRP A 105 13.94 -0.48 -0.81
N SER A 106 15.17 -0.08 -1.11
CA SER A 106 16.21 0.07 -0.10
C SER A 106 15.80 1.11 0.97
N PRO A 107 16.23 0.93 2.22
CA PRO A 107 15.96 1.91 3.28
C PRO A 107 16.42 3.31 2.92
N SER A 108 17.55 3.48 2.25
CA SER A 108 18.07 4.79 1.80
C SER A 108 17.12 5.49 0.85
N THR A 109 16.58 4.79 -0.14
CA THR A 109 15.58 5.33 -1.09
C THR A 109 14.30 5.73 -0.37
N LEU A 110 13.80 4.88 0.52
CA LEU A 110 12.57 5.16 1.29
C LEU A 110 12.74 6.36 2.22
N ILE A 111 13.85 6.45 2.96
CA ILE A 111 14.15 7.56 3.88
C ILE A 111 14.16 8.89 3.12
N LYS A 112 14.83 8.95 1.96
CA LYS A 112 14.83 10.15 1.12
C LYS A 112 13.41 10.57 0.74
N ARG A 113 12.61 9.64 0.20
CA ARG A 113 11.23 9.92 -0.23
C ARG A 113 10.29 10.28 0.92
N ILE A 114 10.49 9.70 2.10
CA ILE A 114 9.69 9.99 3.29
C ILE A 114 9.99 11.40 3.80
N LYS A 115 11.25 11.81 3.84
CA LYS A 115 11.65 13.14 4.28
C LYS A 115 11.14 14.25 3.36
N ASP A 116 11.06 13.98 2.06
CA ASP A 116 10.52 14.92 1.07
C ASP A 116 9.00 15.05 1.17
N ASN A 117 8.31 14.17 1.90
CA ASN A 117 6.85 14.11 1.97
C ASN A 117 6.30 14.41 3.37
N LYS A 118 5.92 15.66 3.60
CA LYS A 118 5.36 16.15 4.88
C LYS A 118 3.92 15.69 5.20
N LYS A 119 3.32 14.80 4.40
CA LYS A 119 1.90 14.42 4.53
C LYS A 119 1.65 13.19 5.42
N ARG A 120 2.62 12.74 6.20
CA ARG A 120 2.50 11.51 6.99
C ARG A 120 2.73 11.77 8.48
N PRO A 121 1.64 11.78 9.32
CA PRO A 121 1.73 12.14 10.74
C PRO A 121 2.74 11.30 11.52
N LEU A 122 2.80 9.99 11.24
CA LEU A 122 3.62 9.04 11.98
C LEU A 122 5.14 9.22 11.81
N VAL A 123 5.59 9.98 10.81
CA VAL A 123 7.02 10.14 10.51
C VAL A 123 7.50 11.58 10.53
N LEU A 124 6.60 12.54 10.73
CA LEU A 124 6.94 13.98 10.71
C LEU A 124 8.03 14.37 11.72
N ASN A 125 8.05 13.68 12.87
CA ASN A 125 8.94 13.99 13.97
C ASN A 125 10.02 12.91 14.20
N LEU A 126 10.09 11.87 13.36
CA LEU A 126 11.04 10.77 13.52
C LEU A 126 12.43 11.14 13.01
N LYS A 127 13.46 10.74 13.76
CA LYS A 127 14.86 10.76 13.33
C LYS A 127 15.12 9.67 12.28
N ILE A 128 16.20 9.82 11.51
CA ILE A 128 16.58 8.87 10.46
C ILE A 128 16.65 7.41 10.98
N ASN A 129 17.26 7.22 12.14
CA ASN A 129 17.40 5.88 12.73
C ASN A 129 16.04 5.26 13.12
N GLU A 130 15.09 6.10 13.57
CA GLU A 130 13.74 5.66 13.92
C GLU A 130 12.97 5.28 12.65
N ILE A 131 13.11 6.05 11.57
CA ILE A 131 12.52 5.71 10.26
C ILE A 131 13.10 4.41 9.73
N LYS A 132 14.43 4.23 9.84
CA LYS A 132 15.09 2.98 9.43
C LYS A 132 14.56 1.79 10.21
N LYS A 133 14.47 1.89 11.54
CA LYS A 133 13.90 0.85 12.39
C LYS A 133 12.46 0.52 11.99
N LEU A 134 11.63 1.53 11.72
CA LEU A 134 10.25 1.34 11.27
C LEU A 134 10.18 0.61 9.92
N ILE A 135 11.08 0.90 8.98
CA ILE A 135 11.19 0.20 7.69
C ILE A 135 11.53 -1.27 7.93
N ASP A 136 12.54 -1.55 8.76
CA ASP A 136 13.00 -2.92 9.04
C ASP A 136 11.93 -3.76 9.75
N GLU A 137 11.22 -3.17 10.72
CA GLU A 137 10.11 -3.84 11.43
C GLU A 137 8.94 -4.17 10.48
N ARG A 138 8.57 -3.24 9.62
CA ARG A 138 7.48 -3.44 8.66
C ARG A 138 7.86 -4.44 7.56
N ALA A 139 9.10 -4.45 7.12
CA ALA A 139 9.60 -5.40 6.13
C ALA A 139 9.40 -6.87 6.56
N LYS A 140 9.52 -7.16 7.87
CA LYS A 140 9.26 -8.49 8.45
C LYS A 140 7.81 -8.94 8.26
N ILE A 141 6.89 -8.02 8.06
CA ILE A 141 5.47 -8.31 7.83
C ILE A 141 5.16 -8.29 6.34
N TYR A 142 5.70 -7.32 5.59
CA TYR A 142 5.48 -7.25 4.13
C TYR A 142 5.99 -8.47 3.38
N ILE A 143 7.02 -9.16 3.91
CA ILE A 143 7.56 -10.39 3.30
C ILE A 143 6.54 -11.53 3.23
N SER A 144 5.44 -11.46 3.98
CA SER A 144 4.35 -12.42 3.92
C SER A 144 3.41 -12.22 2.71
N SER A 145 3.60 -11.18 1.90
CA SER A 145 2.88 -11.02 0.63
C SER A 145 3.29 -12.08 -0.39
N ASP A 146 2.41 -12.37 -1.35
CA ASP A 146 2.63 -13.44 -2.34
C ASP A 146 3.88 -13.20 -3.17
N TYR A 147 4.15 -11.94 -3.54
CA TYR A 147 5.30 -11.58 -4.37
C TYR A 147 6.03 -10.34 -3.82
N LYS A 148 7.37 -10.41 -3.86
CA LYS A 148 8.27 -9.30 -3.55
C LYS A 148 8.87 -8.75 -4.85
N ILE A 149 8.70 -7.46 -5.10
CA ILE A 149 9.30 -6.76 -6.24
C ILE A 149 10.44 -5.87 -5.73
N ASN A 150 11.68 -6.18 -6.06
CA ASN A 150 12.84 -5.32 -5.77
C ASN A 150 12.86 -4.17 -6.79
N CYS A 151 12.64 -2.95 -6.31
CA CYS A 151 12.29 -1.79 -7.14
C CYS A 151 13.46 -0.84 -7.43
N ASP A 152 14.56 -0.87 -6.67
CA ASP A 152 15.63 0.15 -6.72
C ASP A 152 16.26 0.37 -8.11
N LYS A 153 16.34 -0.67 -8.93
CA LYS A 153 16.93 -0.62 -10.27
C LYS A 153 15.89 -0.58 -11.40
N LEU A 154 14.63 -0.41 -11.05
CA LEU A 154 13.52 -0.47 -12.01
C LEU A 154 12.85 0.88 -12.15
N SER A 155 12.51 1.26 -13.39
CA SER A 155 11.57 2.33 -13.67
C SER A 155 10.13 1.92 -13.27
N LYS A 156 9.25 2.90 -13.13
CA LYS A 156 7.82 2.63 -12.87
C LYS A 156 7.20 1.70 -13.91
N PHE A 157 7.56 1.86 -15.17
CA PHE A 157 7.03 1.04 -16.25
C PHE A 157 7.52 -0.41 -16.18
N GLU A 158 8.78 -0.63 -15.80
CA GLU A 158 9.34 -1.97 -15.60
C GLU A 158 8.71 -2.66 -14.39
N ILE A 159 8.45 -1.93 -13.28
CA ILE A 159 7.73 -2.46 -12.13
C ILE A 159 6.32 -2.89 -12.54
N VAL A 160 5.59 -2.02 -13.26
CA VAL A 160 4.23 -2.32 -13.75
C VAL A 160 4.24 -3.52 -14.68
N LYS A 161 5.20 -3.60 -15.61
CA LYS A 161 5.35 -4.75 -16.51
C LYS A 161 5.57 -6.04 -15.72
N LYS A 162 6.49 -6.02 -14.77
CA LYS A 162 6.82 -7.20 -13.95
C LYS A 162 5.62 -7.70 -13.13
N ILE A 163 4.86 -6.78 -12.51
CA ILE A 163 3.65 -7.15 -11.77
C ILE A 163 2.61 -7.75 -12.70
N LYS A 164 2.39 -7.12 -13.88
CA LYS A 164 1.45 -7.61 -14.89
C LYS A 164 1.81 -9.03 -15.33
N ASP A 165 3.07 -9.26 -15.73
CA ASP A 165 3.53 -10.56 -16.23
C ASP A 165 3.29 -11.65 -15.16
N ILE A 166 3.70 -11.43 -13.90
CA ILE A 166 3.46 -12.37 -12.79
C ILE A 166 1.95 -12.63 -12.57
N TYR A 167 1.13 -11.58 -12.63
CA TYR A 167 -0.31 -11.70 -12.40
C TYR A 167 -1.05 -12.45 -13.51
N GLU A 168 -0.60 -12.30 -14.75
CA GLU A 168 -1.19 -13.00 -15.90
C GLU A 168 -0.80 -14.47 -15.96
N ASP A 169 0.37 -14.83 -15.38
CA ASP A 169 0.88 -16.19 -15.30
C ASP A 169 0.36 -16.97 -14.07
N SER A 170 -0.32 -16.30 -13.10
CA SER A 170 -0.83 -16.88 -11.86
C SER A 170 -2.34 -17.17 -11.95
#